data_ed7bb865583ec41d98280de0cbe0c740
#
_entry.id   ed7bb865583ec41d98280de0cbe0c740
#
_cell.length_a   1.000
_cell.length_b   1.000
_cell.length_c   1.000
_cell.angle_alpha   90.00
_cell.angle_beta   90.00
_cell.angle_gamma   90.00
#
_symmetry.space_group_name_H-M   'P 1'
#
loop_
_entity.id
_entity.type
_entity.pdbx_description
1 polymer ?
#
loop_
_entity_poly.entity_id
_entity_poly.type
_entity_poly.pdbx_seq_one_letter_code
_entity_poly.pdbx_strand_id
1 'polypeptide(L)' 'MDIGDKVQHFSTGSIGTVIDSVYSMGSDFQQMYVQWEDDKAPERDSWEMSHSLSVLSTPVYDFSISD' A
#
# COMPACT_ATOMS: atom_id res chain seq x y z
N MET A 1 -3.58 -5.49 -5.17
CA MET A 1 -3.17 -4.85 -3.90
C MET A 1 -4.10 -5.36 -2.81
N ASP A 2 -3.55 -5.97 -1.80
CA ASP A 2 -4.33 -6.66 -0.79
C ASP A 2 -3.97 -6.17 0.60
N ILE A 3 -4.84 -6.48 1.57
CA ILE A 3 -4.54 -6.20 2.98
C ILE A 3 -3.26 -6.94 3.35
N GLY A 4 -2.36 -6.22 3.99
CA GLY A 4 -1.06 -6.75 4.37
C GLY A 4 0.07 -6.37 3.42
N ASP A 5 -0.27 -5.87 2.25
CA ASP A 5 0.76 -5.45 1.29
C ASP A 5 1.45 -4.18 1.75
N LYS A 6 2.75 -4.13 1.50
CA LYS A 6 3.53 -2.93 1.73
C LYS A 6 3.45 -2.06 0.49
N VAL A 7 3.18 -0.79 0.69
CA VAL A 7 2.96 0.15 -0.41
C VAL A 7 3.75 1.43 -0.19
N GLN A 8 3.95 2.16 -1.27
CA GLN A 8 4.60 3.46 -1.22
C GLN A 8 3.73 4.47 -1.96
N HIS A 9 3.54 5.63 -1.35
CA HIS A 9 2.76 6.70 -1.94
C HIS A 9 3.60 7.44 -2.98
N PHE A 10 3.03 7.68 -4.16
CA PHE A 10 3.76 8.34 -5.22
C PHE A 10 4.17 9.77 -4.88
N SER A 11 3.28 10.51 -4.22
CA SER A 11 3.50 11.92 -3.97
C SER A 11 4.46 12.17 -2.82
N THR A 12 4.29 11.45 -1.72
CA THR A 12 5.05 11.72 -0.51
C THR A 12 6.27 10.83 -0.36
N GLY A 13 6.24 9.68 -1.02
CA GLY A 13 7.29 8.67 -0.85
C GLY A 13 7.15 7.87 0.43
N SER A 14 6.08 8.10 1.19
CA SER A 14 5.85 7.37 2.43
C SER A 14 5.62 5.90 2.17
N ILE A 15 6.11 5.08 3.08
CA ILE A 15 5.92 3.63 3.02
C ILE A 15 5.00 3.21 4.14
N GLY A 16 4.05 2.34 3.82
CA GLY A 16 3.10 1.86 4.80
C GLY A 16 2.57 0.49 4.45
N THR A 17 1.64 0.03 5.25
CA THR A 17 1.02 -1.28 5.08
C THR A 17 -0.48 -1.11 4.95
N VAL A 18 -1.06 -1.80 3.98
CA VAL A 18 -2.52 -1.78 3.78
C VAL A 18 -3.16 -2.60 4.89
N ILE A 19 -4.06 -1.97 5.64
CA ILE A 19 -4.74 -2.65 6.75
C ILE A 19 -6.24 -2.79 6.52
N ASP A 20 -6.77 -2.13 5.49
CA ASP A 20 -8.16 -2.30 5.10
C ASP A 20 -8.31 -1.88 3.65
N SER A 21 -9.41 -2.28 3.04
CA SER A 21 -9.70 -1.88 1.67
C SER A 21 -11.19 -1.82 1.45
N VAL A 22 -11.61 -0.90 0.57
CA VAL A 22 -13.01 -0.76 0.17
C VAL A 22 -13.06 -0.61 -1.33
N TYR A 23 -13.94 -1.35 -1.96
CA TYR A 23 -14.16 -1.28 -3.39
C TYR A 23 -15.54 -0.68 -3.62
N SER A 24 -15.60 0.49 -4.23
CA SER A 24 -16.86 1.16 -4.48
C SER A 24 -17.53 0.59 -5.71
N MET A 25 -18.78 0.21 -5.56
CA MET A 25 -19.58 -0.27 -6.70
C MET A 25 -19.74 0.84 -7.73
N GLY A 26 -19.55 0.49 -8.98
CA GLY A 26 -19.68 1.46 -10.06
C GLY A 26 -18.47 2.37 -10.22
N SER A 27 -17.42 2.09 -9.49
CA SER A 27 -16.17 2.83 -9.57
C SER A 27 -15.04 1.91 -10.00
N ASP A 28 -14.11 2.47 -10.77
CA ASP A 28 -12.92 1.73 -11.14
C ASP A 28 -11.84 1.82 -10.06
N PHE A 29 -12.16 2.43 -8.94
CA PHE A 29 -11.19 2.69 -7.90
C PHE A 29 -11.38 1.76 -6.74
N GLN A 30 -10.28 1.39 -6.15
CA GLN A 30 -10.25 0.72 -4.85
C GLN A 30 -9.58 1.68 -3.89
N GLN A 31 -10.16 1.83 -2.70
CA GLN A 31 -9.58 2.67 -1.67
C GLN A 31 -8.92 1.76 -0.65
N MET A 32 -7.69 2.12 -0.29
CA MET A 32 -6.90 1.37 0.64
C MET A 32 -6.65 2.19 1.89
N TYR A 33 -6.86 1.60 3.04
CA TYR A 33 -6.52 2.24 4.30
C TYR A 33 -5.11 1.83 4.66
N VAL A 34 -4.21 2.81 4.69
CA VAL A 34 -2.79 2.54 4.83
C VAL A 34 -2.30 3.10 6.15
N GLN A 35 -1.60 2.28 6.89
CA GLN A 35 -0.91 2.70 8.10
C GLN A 35 0.55 2.99 7.73
N TRP A 36 0.93 4.26 7.84
CA TRP A 36 2.24 4.71 7.39
C TRP A 36 3.30 4.40 8.43
N GLU A 37 4.50 4.06 7.96
CA GLU A 37 5.59 3.65 8.84
C GLU A 37 6.57 4.77 9.13
N ASP A 38 6.52 5.86 8.35
CA ASP A 38 7.48 6.94 8.48
C ASP A 38 6.76 8.27 8.68
N ASP A 39 7.54 9.33 8.84
CA ASP A 39 7.01 10.65 9.13
C ASP A 39 6.74 11.49 7.89
N LYS A 40 6.91 10.92 6.71
CA LYS A 40 6.72 11.68 5.47
C LYS A 40 5.26 11.93 5.17
N ALA A 41 4.39 11.05 5.62
CA ALA A 41 2.97 11.22 5.42
C ALA A 41 2.44 12.26 6.41
N PRO A 42 1.43 13.04 6.01
CA PRO A 42 0.84 14.04 6.91
C PRO A 42 0.08 13.42 8.08
N GLU A 43 -0.32 12.17 7.94
CA GLU A 43 -1.09 11.47 8.98
C GLU A 43 -0.47 10.11 9.21
N ARG A 44 -0.75 9.54 10.38
CA ARG A 44 -0.23 8.23 10.72
C ARG A 44 -0.86 7.15 9.84
N ASP A 45 -2.13 7.32 9.52
CA ASP A 45 -2.86 6.40 8.65
C ASP A 45 -3.89 7.21 7.87
N SER A 46 -4.24 6.74 6.69
CA SER A 46 -5.19 7.46 5.85
C SER A 46 -5.75 6.54 4.77
N TRP A 47 -6.89 6.95 4.21
CA TRP A 47 -7.47 6.30 3.04
C TRP A 47 -6.82 6.89 1.80
N GLU A 48 -6.34 6.02 0.91
CA GLU A 48 -5.70 6.43 -0.32
C GLU A 48 -6.30 5.67 -1.49
N MET A 49 -6.36 6.32 -2.63
CA MET A 49 -6.75 5.64 -3.87
C MET A 49 -5.67 4.65 -4.26
N SER A 50 -6.09 3.49 -4.75
CA SER A 50 -5.13 2.46 -5.11
C SER A 50 -4.12 2.92 -6.15
N HIS A 51 -4.55 3.79 -7.09
CA HIS A 51 -3.65 4.28 -8.14
C HIS A 51 -2.63 5.29 -7.62
N SER A 52 -2.77 5.76 -6.39
CA SER A 52 -1.78 6.65 -5.76
C SER A 52 -0.70 5.85 -5.06
N LEU A 53 -0.80 4.55 -5.04
CA LEU A 53 0.09 3.67 -4.30
C LEU A 53 0.78 2.69 -5.24
N SER A 54 1.99 2.34 -4.87
CA SER A 54 2.77 1.31 -5.58
C SER A 54 3.06 0.20 -4.61
N VAL A 55 2.76 -1.03 -5.00
CA VAL A 55 3.07 -2.18 -4.16
C VAL A 55 4.58 -2.41 -4.19
N LEU A 56 5.17 -2.46 -3.01
CA LEU A 56 6.57 -2.79 -2.88
C LEU A 56 6.67 -4.30 -2.81
N SER A 57 7.01 -4.91 -3.95
CA SER A 57 7.11 -6.35 -3.97
C SER A 57 8.28 -6.77 -3.11
N THR A 58 8.01 -7.60 -2.17
CA THR A 58 9.05 -8.27 -1.45
C THR A 58 9.52 -9.42 -2.31
N PRO A 59 10.79 -9.45 -2.64
CA PRO A 59 11.34 -10.61 -3.31
C PRO A 59 11.22 -11.77 -2.36
N VAL A 60 10.66 -12.67 -2.78
CA VAL A 60 10.43 -13.79 -1.91
C VAL A 60 11.63 -14.73 -1.99
N TYR A 61 11.48 -13.91 -2.37
CA TYR A 61 11.91 -14.66 -2.60
C TYR A 61 12.78 -15.18 -2.57
N ASP A 62 12.82 -14.99 -2.55
CA ASP A 62 13.49 -15.41 -2.50
C ASP A 62 14.04 -16.15 -2.47
N PHE A 63 13.98 -16.26 -2.35
CA PHE A 63 14.48 -17.02 -2.15
C PHE A 63 14.72 -17.85 -2.53
N SER A 64 14.53 -17.99 -2.60
CA SER A 64 14.54 -18.77 -2.90
C SER A 64 15.15 -19.28 -3.10
N ILE A 65 15.24 -19.36 -3.24
CA ILE A 65 15.82 -19.84 -3.34
C ILE A 65 16.42 -20.54 -3.37
N SER A 66 16.41 -20.73 -3.36
CA SER A 66 16.92 -21.48 -3.35
C SER A 66 17.47 -22.06 -3.55
N ASP A 67 17.48 -22.31 -3.58
CA ASP A 67 17.99 -22.96 -3.73
C ASP A 67 18.51 -23.25 -3.82
#